data_fe3bbf4b75892ca57448124bf9ad0058
#
_entry.id   fe3bbf4b75892ca57448124bf9ad0058
#
_cell.length_a   1.000
_cell.length_b   1.000
_cell.length_c   1.000
_cell.angle_alpha   90.00
_cell.angle_beta   90.00
_cell.angle_gamma   90.00
#
_symmetry.space_group_name_H-M   'P 1'
#
loop_
_entity.id
_entity.type
_entity.pdbx_description
1 polymer ?
#
loop_
_entity_poly.entity_id
_entity_poly.type
_entity_poly.pdbx_seq_one_letter_code
_entity_poly.pdbx_strand_id
1 'polypeptide(L)'
;MNHHYCPLCYTEIPIGAIICPACGRDIEDWERHTPYYDRLIRALKNPHSEVRMGTILSLQNHGREAAAGPLAECAMGWPIDVVQGMAIVAAIAKLPDGAEKTAALRQLQQHEAHAIRVAAGILLAKETDHDGHST
;
A
#
# COMPACT_ATOMS: atom_id res chain seq x y z
N MET A 1 1.34 -0.76 -20.73
CA MET A 1 1.51 -1.62 -19.58
C MET A 1 0.59 -2.82 -19.68
N ASN A 2 1.06 -3.99 -19.27
CA ASN A 2 0.27 -5.20 -19.33
C ASN A 2 -0.48 -5.39 -18.02
N HIS A 3 -1.81 -5.33 -18.08
CA HIS A 3 -2.65 -5.58 -16.92
C HIS A 3 -3.34 -6.94 -17.11
N HIS A 4 -3.31 -7.77 -16.07
CA HIS A 4 -4.12 -8.97 -16.00
C HIS A 4 -5.53 -8.67 -15.51
N TYR A 5 -5.66 -7.56 -14.79
CA TYR A 5 -6.93 -7.13 -14.19
C TYR A 5 -7.15 -5.66 -14.51
N CYS A 6 -8.40 -5.29 -14.76
CA CYS A 6 -8.74 -3.88 -14.96
C CYS A 6 -8.46 -3.10 -13.67
N PRO A 7 -7.68 -2.01 -13.74
CA PRO A 7 -7.39 -1.21 -12.53
C PRO A 7 -8.61 -0.46 -12.01
N LEU A 8 -9.70 -0.41 -12.76
CA LEU A 8 -10.90 0.34 -12.41
C LEU A 8 -12.03 -0.52 -11.86
N CYS A 9 -12.27 -1.71 -12.44
CA CYS A 9 -13.32 -2.62 -11.97
C CYS A 9 -12.79 -3.94 -11.41
N TYR A 10 -11.48 -4.19 -11.55
CA TYR A 10 -10.76 -5.36 -11.02
C TYR A 10 -11.11 -6.70 -11.69
N THR A 11 -11.87 -6.69 -12.79
CA THR A 11 -12.19 -7.90 -13.55
C THR A 11 -10.96 -8.37 -14.35
N GLU A 12 -10.77 -9.67 -14.46
CA GLU A 12 -9.71 -10.23 -15.29
C GLU A 12 -9.92 -9.83 -16.76
N ILE A 13 -8.84 -9.37 -17.40
CA ILE A 13 -8.88 -8.88 -18.77
C ILE A 13 -7.71 -9.46 -19.58
N PRO A 14 -7.84 -9.50 -20.91
CA PRO A 14 -6.71 -9.89 -21.77
C PRO A 14 -5.53 -8.92 -21.58
N ILE A 15 -4.32 -9.47 -21.61
CA ILE A 15 -3.10 -8.66 -21.56
C ILE A 15 -3.09 -7.69 -22.74
N GLY A 16 -2.85 -6.41 -22.44
CA GLY A 16 -2.80 -5.37 -23.47
C GLY A 16 -4.14 -4.76 -23.84
N ALA A 17 -5.23 -5.13 -23.14
CA ALA A 17 -6.53 -4.51 -23.37
C ALA A 17 -6.47 -3.00 -23.11
N ILE A 18 -6.91 -2.21 -24.06
CA ILE A 18 -6.97 -0.74 -23.95
C ILE A 18 -8.28 -0.33 -23.29
N ILE A 19 -9.37 -0.98 -23.69
CA ILE A 19 -10.70 -0.76 -23.14
C ILE A 19 -11.11 -2.02 -22.41
N CYS A 20 -11.57 -1.87 -21.16
CA CYS A 20 -12.02 -3.02 -20.38
C CYS A 20 -13.34 -3.56 -20.95
N PRO A 21 -13.39 -4.85 -21.33
CA PRO A 21 -14.63 -5.41 -21.87
C PRO A 21 -15.74 -5.54 -20.82
N ALA A 22 -15.41 -5.51 -19.54
CA ALA A 22 -16.40 -5.62 -18.47
C ALA A 22 -17.03 -4.28 -18.08
N CYS A 23 -16.22 -3.23 -17.86
CA CYS A 23 -16.73 -1.92 -17.42
C CYS A 23 -16.77 -0.86 -18.53
N GLY A 24 -16.16 -1.14 -19.68
CA GLY A 24 -16.18 -0.25 -20.84
C GLY A 24 -15.28 0.97 -20.74
N ARG A 25 -14.50 1.13 -19.68
CA ARG A 25 -13.63 2.29 -19.52
C ARG A 25 -12.33 2.13 -20.31
N ASP A 26 -11.81 3.27 -20.76
CA ASP A 26 -10.53 3.34 -21.45
C ASP A 26 -9.39 3.37 -20.41
N ILE A 27 -8.72 2.23 -20.25
CA ILE A 27 -7.65 2.06 -19.27
C ILE A 27 -6.45 2.93 -19.63
N GLU A 28 -6.08 2.96 -20.91
CA GLU A 28 -4.92 3.72 -21.37
C GLU A 28 -5.12 5.22 -21.16
N ASP A 29 -6.31 5.74 -21.46
CA ASP A 29 -6.66 7.13 -21.22
C ASP A 29 -6.60 7.47 -19.73
N TRP A 30 -7.15 6.60 -18.89
CA TRP A 30 -7.09 6.78 -17.44
C TRP A 30 -5.64 6.84 -16.95
N GLU A 31 -4.78 5.94 -17.42
CA GLU A 31 -3.36 5.93 -17.04
C GLU A 31 -2.65 7.22 -17.43
N ARG A 32 -2.93 7.74 -18.64
CA ARG A 32 -2.31 8.98 -19.12
C ARG A 32 -2.69 10.19 -18.27
N HIS A 33 -3.90 10.20 -17.71
CA HIS A 33 -4.42 11.34 -16.94
C HIS A 33 -4.30 11.18 -15.44
N THR A 34 -3.79 10.03 -14.97
CA THR A 34 -3.66 9.74 -13.54
C THR A 34 -2.18 9.59 -13.19
N PRO A 35 -1.63 10.42 -12.30
CA PRO A 35 -0.23 10.28 -11.88
C PRO A 35 0.08 8.89 -11.36
N TYR A 36 1.31 8.45 -11.55
CA TYR A 36 1.74 7.10 -11.18
C TYR A 36 1.47 6.79 -9.69
N TYR A 37 1.80 7.73 -8.81
CA TYR A 37 1.55 7.57 -7.36
C TYR A 37 0.06 7.32 -7.07
N ASP A 38 -0.83 8.10 -7.71
CA ASP A 38 -2.28 7.94 -7.49
C ASP A 38 -2.78 6.60 -8.01
N ARG A 39 -2.20 6.10 -9.10
CA ARG A 39 -2.52 4.76 -9.61
C ARG A 39 -2.09 3.67 -8.63
N LEU A 40 -0.94 3.84 -7.98
CA LEU A 40 -0.47 2.90 -6.96
C LEU A 40 -1.39 2.89 -5.74
N ILE A 41 -1.77 4.07 -5.26
CA ILE A 41 -2.67 4.18 -4.11
C ILE A 41 -4.01 3.48 -4.40
N ARG A 42 -4.56 3.67 -5.60
CA ARG A 42 -5.78 2.98 -6.01
C ARG A 42 -5.61 1.46 -6.06
N ALA A 43 -4.47 0.98 -6.53
CA ALA A 43 -4.19 -0.45 -6.65
C ALA A 43 -4.12 -1.18 -5.30
N LEU A 44 -3.92 -0.47 -4.20
CA LEU A 44 -4.00 -1.06 -2.86
C LEU A 44 -5.41 -1.58 -2.52
N LYS A 45 -6.43 -1.10 -3.22
CA LYS A 45 -7.82 -1.53 -3.04
C LYS A 45 -8.19 -2.71 -3.94
N ASN A 46 -7.27 -3.16 -4.78
CA ASN A 46 -7.52 -4.26 -5.70
C ASN A 46 -7.75 -5.56 -4.89
N PRO A 47 -8.80 -6.34 -5.19
CA PRO A 47 -9.07 -7.58 -4.45
C PRO A 47 -8.06 -8.71 -4.70
N HIS A 48 -7.22 -8.57 -5.73
CA HIS A 48 -6.21 -9.59 -6.06
C HIS A 48 -4.93 -9.35 -5.26
N SER A 49 -4.56 -10.34 -4.44
CA SER A 49 -3.41 -10.20 -3.53
C SER A 49 -2.09 -9.98 -4.25
N GLU A 50 -1.87 -10.59 -5.40
CA GLU A 50 -0.65 -10.41 -6.18
C GLU A 50 -0.51 -8.96 -6.68
N VAL A 51 -1.62 -8.30 -7.01
CA VAL A 51 -1.61 -6.89 -7.41
C VAL A 51 -1.25 -6.01 -6.21
N ARG A 52 -1.87 -6.27 -5.06
CA ARG A 52 -1.57 -5.52 -3.83
C ARG A 52 -0.10 -5.67 -3.43
N MET A 53 0.44 -6.89 -3.48
CA MET A 53 1.85 -7.13 -3.11
C MET A 53 2.82 -6.36 -4.02
N GLY A 54 2.59 -6.39 -5.32
CA GLY A 54 3.39 -5.61 -6.26
C GLY A 54 3.30 -4.11 -6.00
N THR A 55 2.10 -3.65 -5.67
CA THR A 55 1.85 -2.23 -5.36
C THR A 55 2.56 -1.80 -4.07
N ILE A 56 2.54 -2.65 -3.04
CA ILE A 56 3.24 -2.37 -1.77
C ILE A 56 4.72 -2.15 -2.03
N LEU A 57 5.34 -3.02 -2.83
CA LEU A 57 6.76 -2.90 -3.18
C LEU A 57 7.04 -1.63 -4.00
N SER A 58 6.15 -1.29 -4.93
CA SER A 58 6.28 -0.09 -5.74
C SER A 58 6.17 1.18 -4.89
N LEU A 59 5.25 1.22 -3.93
CA LEU A 59 5.10 2.34 -3.01
C LEU A 59 6.31 2.49 -2.08
N GLN A 60 6.87 1.36 -1.62
CA GLN A 60 8.09 1.36 -0.84
C GLN A 60 9.24 2.01 -1.63
N ASN A 61 9.40 1.63 -2.89
CA ASN A 61 10.46 2.17 -3.75
C ASN A 61 10.21 3.62 -4.15
N HIS A 62 8.96 4.01 -4.31
CA HIS A 62 8.58 5.38 -4.63
C HIS A 62 8.89 6.34 -3.48
N GLY A 63 8.74 5.88 -2.23
CA GLY A 63 9.31 6.54 -1.07
C GLY A 63 8.60 7.80 -0.57
N ARG A 64 7.30 7.96 -0.80
CA ARG A 64 6.55 9.08 -0.23
C ARG A 64 6.01 8.73 1.15
N GLU A 65 6.27 9.57 2.11
CA GLU A 65 5.77 9.41 3.49
C GLU A 65 4.24 9.33 3.54
N ALA A 66 3.56 10.07 2.66
CA ALA A 66 2.10 10.06 2.56
C ALA A 66 1.50 8.68 2.22
N ALA A 67 2.29 7.76 1.67
CA ALA A 67 1.83 6.41 1.37
C ALA A 67 1.59 5.57 2.63
N ALA A 68 2.13 5.98 3.77
CA ALA A 68 2.00 5.23 5.03
C ALA A 68 0.55 4.99 5.43
N GLY A 69 -0.29 6.02 5.37
CA GLY A 69 -1.71 5.90 5.72
C GLY A 69 -2.46 4.89 4.86
N PRO A 70 -2.44 5.04 3.53
CA PRO A 70 -3.06 4.06 2.64
C PRO A 70 -2.52 2.64 2.79
N LEU A 71 -1.21 2.48 3.05
CA LEU A 71 -0.64 1.15 3.30
C LEU A 71 -1.21 0.54 4.58
N ALA A 72 -1.31 1.31 5.66
CA ALA A 72 -1.90 0.83 6.90
C ALA A 72 -3.38 0.44 6.71
N GLU A 73 -4.15 1.25 5.98
CA GLU A 73 -5.54 0.94 5.66
C GLU A 73 -5.65 -0.38 4.89
N CYS A 74 -4.72 -0.64 3.97
CA CYS A 74 -4.68 -1.88 3.22
C CYS A 74 -4.50 -3.08 4.15
N ALA A 75 -3.56 -3.00 5.09
CA ALA A 75 -3.33 -4.07 6.08
C ALA A 75 -4.57 -4.31 6.94
N MET A 76 -5.24 -3.24 7.37
CA MET A 76 -6.45 -3.33 8.19
C MET A 76 -7.62 -3.92 7.40
N GLY A 77 -7.69 -3.67 6.11
CA GLY A 77 -8.76 -4.16 5.23
C GLY A 77 -8.68 -5.65 4.91
N TRP A 78 -7.48 -6.25 5.01
CA TRP A 78 -7.25 -7.68 4.82
C TRP A 78 -6.52 -8.26 6.03
N PRO A 79 -7.18 -8.30 7.20
CA PRO A 79 -6.49 -8.63 8.46
C PRO A 79 -5.98 -10.07 8.55
N ILE A 80 -6.56 -10.99 7.78
CA ILE A 80 -6.13 -12.39 7.76
C ILE A 80 -4.82 -12.57 7.00
N ASP A 81 -4.53 -11.68 6.04
CA ASP A 81 -3.32 -11.76 5.23
C ASP A 81 -2.13 -11.18 6.00
N VAL A 82 -1.56 -11.99 6.89
CA VAL A 82 -0.44 -11.59 7.74
C VAL A 82 0.83 -11.37 6.92
N VAL A 83 1.03 -12.15 5.86
CA VAL A 83 2.19 -11.98 4.96
C VAL A 83 2.15 -10.60 4.32
N GLN A 84 1.00 -10.20 3.80
CA GLN A 84 0.81 -8.87 3.25
C GLN A 84 1.01 -7.79 4.32
N GLY A 85 0.42 -8.00 5.50
CA GLY A 85 0.55 -7.06 6.61
C GLY A 85 2.00 -6.84 7.01
N MET A 86 2.81 -7.89 7.08
CA MET A 86 4.22 -7.77 7.39
C MET A 86 5.01 -7.07 6.28
N ALA A 87 4.65 -7.30 5.02
CA ALA A 87 5.25 -6.59 3.89
C ALA A 87 4.91 -5.09 3.96
N ILE A 88 3.71 -4.75 4.40
CA ILE A 88 3.28 -3.36 4.59
C ILE A 88 4.10 -2.69 5.70
N VAL A 89 4.28 -3.37 6.84
CA VAL A 89 5.11 -2.84 7.93
C VAL A 89 6.53 -2.58 7.43
N ALA A 90 7.11 -3.52 6.68
CA ALA A 90 8.45 -3.37 6.11
C ALA A 90 8.53 -2.19 5.13
N ALA A 91 7.49 -2.00 4.32
CA ALA A 91 7.42 -0.88 3.38
C ALA A 91 7.35 0.46 4.13
N ILE A 92 6.48 0.55 5.15
CA ILE A 92 6.35 1.77 5.96
C ILE A 92 7.66 2.09 6.67
N ALA A 93 8.39 1.07 7.13
CA ALA A 93 9.68 1.26 7.79
C ALA A 93 10.68 2.01 6.89
N LYS A 94 10.59 1.83 5.59
CA LYS A 94 11.49 2.46 4.63
C LYS A 94 11.04 3.83 4.14
N LEU A 95 9.83 4.25 4.50
CA LEU A 95 9.34 5.58 4.15
C LEU A 95 10.00 6.63 5.03
N PRO A 96 10.09 7.89 4.55
CA PRO A 96 10.60 8.99 5.37
C PRO A 96 9.78 9.16 6.65
N ASP A 97 10.43 9.59 7.72
CA ASP A 97 9.75 9.87 8.99
C ASP A 97 8.81 11.07 8.85
N GLY A 98 7.71 11.04 9.59
CA GLY A 98 6.72 12.11 9.56
C GLY A 98 5.47 11.72 10.31
N ALA A 99 4.55 12.68 10.44
CA ALA A 99 3.32 12.49 11.20
C ALA A 99 2.43 11.38 10.61
N GLU A 100 2.37 11.28 9.29
CA GLU A 100 1.56 10.25 8.62
C GLU A 100 2.12 8.85 8.85
N LYS A 101 3.45 8.70 8.81
CA LYS A 101 4.11 7.43 9.11
C LYS A 101 3.84 7.00 10.56
N THR A 102 3.99 7.93 11.50
CA THR A 102 3.72 7.66 12.92
C THR A 102 2.26 7.26 13.13
N ALA A 103 1.33 7.99 12.54
CA ALA A 103 -0.10 7.68 12.65
C ALA A 103 -0.42 6.30 12.07
N ALA A 104 0.19 5.95 10.93
CA ALA A 104 0.01 4.65 10.31
C ALA A 104 0.48 3.51 11.20
N LEU A 105 1.65 3.66 11.82
CA LEU A 105 2.20 2.66 12.74
C LEU A 105 1.32 2.48 13.97
N ARG A 106 0.76 3.58 14.50
CA ARG A 106 -0.18 3.51 15.62
C ARG A 106 -1.46 2.78 15.22
N GLN A 107 -1.95 3.00 14.00
CA GLN A 107 -3.10 2.26 13.48
C GLN A 107 -2.80 0.77 13.43
N LEU A 108 -1.62 0.38 12.98
CA LEU A 108 -1.21 -1.03 12.89
C LEU A 108 -1.05 -1.69 14.25
N GLN A 109 -0.85 -0.93 15.33
CA GLN A 109 -0.88 -1.47 16.68
C GLN A 109 -2.27 -1.94 17.10
N GLN A 110 -3.31 -1.57 16.36
CA GLN A 110 -4.68 -2.03 16.57
C GLN A 110 -5.06 -3.21 15.67
N HIS A 111 -4.11 -3.72 14.89
CA HIS A 111 -4.33 -4.84 13.98
C HIS A 111 -4.65 -6.12 14.74
N GLU A 112 -5.48 -6.99 14.15
CA GLU A 112 -5.87 -8.27 14.76
C GLU A 112 -4.68 -9.22 14.95
N ALA A 113 -3.70 -9.20 14.03
CA ALA A 113 -2.55 -10.09 14.07
C ALA A 113 -1.49 -9.58 15.04
N HIS A 114 -1.13 -10.42 16.00
CA HIS A 114 -0.11 -10.11 17.00
C HIS A 114 1.24 -9.70 16.36
N ALA A 115 1.69 -10.43 15.35
CA ALA A 115 2.96 -10.16 14.69
C ALA A 115 3.01 -8.73 14.11
N ILE A 116 1.91 -8.27 13.55
CA ILE A 116 1.82 -6.92 12.97
C ILE A 116 1.83 -5.86 14.08
N ARG A 117 1.08 -6.09 15.16
CA ARG A 117 1.09 -5.17 16.32
C ARG A 117 2.50 -5.02 16.89
N VAL A 118 3.20 -6.12 17.07
CA VAL A 118 4.56 -6.12 17.61
C VAL A 118 5.53 -5.39 16.68
N ALA A 119 5.48 -5.70 15.40
CA ALA A 119 6.37 -5.09 14.41
C ALA A 119 6.16 -3.56 14.34
N ALA A 120 4.91 -3.11 14.36
CA ALA A 120 4.60 -1.68 14.38
C ALA A 120 5.09 -1.01 15.66
N GLY A 121 4.93 -1.68 16.80
CA GLY A 121 5.40 -1.18 18.08
C GLY A 121 6.92 -1.01 18.14
N ILE A 122 7.66 -1.94 17.55
CA ILE A 122 9.11 -1.86 17.47
C ILE A 122 9.54 -0.62 16.68
N LEU A 123 8.88 -0.35 15.55
CA LEU A 123 9.20 0.82 14.73
C LEU A 123 8.87 2.13 15.45
N LEU A 124 7.77 2.17 16.18
CA LEU A 124 7.40 3.35 16.98
C LEU A 124 8.41 3.60 18.11
N ALA A 125 8.89 2.54 18.75
CA ALA A 125 9.92 2.66 19.79
C ALA A 125 11.22 3.24 19.22
N LYS A 126 11.61 2.84 18.02
CA LYS A 126 12.79 3.39 17.34
C LYS A 126 12.64 4.86 17.03
N GLU A 127 11.45 5.31 16.60
CA GLU A 127 11.18 6.73 16.36
C GLU A 127 11.34 7.54 17.64
N THR A 128 10.80 7.05 18.75
CA THR A 128 10.91 7.70 20.06
C THR A 128 12.36 7.80 20.52
N ASP A 129 13.14 6.73 20.37
CA ASP A 129 14.55 6.72 20.72
C ASP A 129 15.35 7.71 19.88
N HIS A 130 15.06 7.78 18.57
CA HIS A 130 15.71 8.73 17.66
C HIS A 130 15.40 10.17 18.07
N ASP A 131 14.15 10.48 18.38
CA ASP A 131 13.74 11.80 18.85
C ASP A 131 14.40 12.15 20.18
N GLY A 132 14.51 11.17 21.08
CA GLY A 132 15.20 11.35 22.36
C GLY A 132 16.68 11.69 22.19
N HIS A 133 17.34 11.16 21.17
CA HIS A 133 18.75 11.44 20.90
C HIS A 133 18.99 12.77 20.18
N SER A 134 17.99 13.31 19.51
CA SER A 134 18.11 14.57 18.79
C SER A 134 17.99 15.80 19.69
N THR A 135 17.69 15.61 20.95
CA THR A 135 17.63 16.71 21.93
C THR A 135 18.98 16.87 22.71
#